data_b420d809c57be3422ae7500bcbf5d775
#
_entry.id   b420d809c57be3422ae7500bcbf5d775
#
_cell.length_a   1.000
_cell.length_b   1.000
_cell.length_c   1.000
_cell.angle_alpha   90.00
_cell.angle_beta   90.00
_cell.angle_gamma   90.00
#
_symmetry.space_group_name_H-M   'P 1'
#
loop_
_entity.id
_entity.type
_entity.pdbx_description
1 polymer ?
#
loop_
_entity_poly.entity_id
_entity_poly.type
_entity_poly.pdbx_seq_one_letter_code
_entity_poly.pdbx_strand_id
1 'polypeptide(L)'
;MKKNHAVYLSALLMLWISLSVFPLIDSLSAAECQLIRIIGEKGAAGNQIQIEPVEATIPRDTCVVWINWVQWSKARIIFRENAKACMSATQSPSGFTENNSFYTTSFMPRGGTSSLTFVGKGKFRYKVEVPDLSRSSMGLLPGQIVAEGTLVVD
;
A
#
# COMPACT_ATOMS: atom_id res chain seq x y z
N MET A 1 -55.49 -47.95 9.00
CA MET A 1 -54.93 -46.83 8.23
C MET A 1 -54.35 -45.76 9.20
N LYS A 2 -53.21 -45.99 9.86
CA LYS A 2 -52.61 -45.02 10.82
C LYS A 2 -51.06 -44.98 10.84
N LYS A 3 -50.38 -45.40 9.77
CA LYS A 3 -48.92 -45.50 9.74
C LYS A 3 -48.18 -44.49 8.84
N ASN A 4 -48.86 -43.67 8.08
CA ASN A 4 -48.18 -42.84 7.04
C ASN A 4 -47.98 -41.37 7.43
N HIS A 5 -48.57 -40.88 8.56
CA HIS A 5 -48.40 -39.48 8.94
C HIS A 5 -47.08 -39.19 9.69
N ALA A 6 -46.52 -40.21 10.35
CA ALA A 6 -45.26 -40.02 11.10
C ALA A 6 -44.04 -39.83 10.17
N VAL A 7 -44.07 -40.47 8.99
CA VAL A 7 -42.93 -40.39 8.03
C VAL A 7 -42.87 -39.05 7.34
N TYR A 8 -44.01 -38.44 7.05
CA TYR A 8 -44.05 -37.11 6.40
C TYR A 8 -43.65 -35.98 7.37
N LEU A 9 -43.93 -36.11 8.67
CA LEU A 9 -43.55 -35.11 9.65
C LEU A 9 -42.04 -35.06 9.85
N SER A 10 -41.37 -36.21 9.87
CA SER A 10 -39.93 -36.28 9.98
C SER A 10 -39.18 -35.76 8.75
N ALA A 11 -39.73 -35.97 7.54
CA ALA A 11 -39.18 -35.48 6.30
C ALA A 11 -39.31 -33.94 6.21
N LEU A 12 -40.40 -33.34 6.67
CA LEU A 12 -40.60 -31.90 6.69
C LEU A 12 -39.70 -31.20 7.72
N LEU A 13 -39.45 -31.84 8.88
CA LEU A 13 -38.54 -31.29 9.90
C LEU A 13 -37.09 -31.26 9.44
N MET A 14 -36.65 -32.29 8.66
CA MET A 14 -35.31 -32.35 8.10
C MET A 14 -35.08 -31.29 7.00
N LEU A 15 -36.14 -30.95 6.24
CA LEU A 15 -36.04 -29.93 5.20
C LEU A 15 -35.90 -28.49 5.79
N TRP A 16 -36.45 -28.25 6.98
CA TRP A 16 -36.35 -26.95 7.66
C TRP A 16 -35.01 -26.70 8.31
N ILE A 17 -34.31 -27.76 8.73
CA ILE A 17 -32.97 -27.67 9.36
C ILE A 17 -31.90 -27.42 8.32
N SER A 18 -32.07 -27.87 7.08
CA SER A 18 -31.10 -27.65 6.00
C SER A 18 -31.11 -26.24 5.40
N LEU A 19 -32.14 -25.44 5.66
CA LEU A 19 -32.23 -24.05 5.14
C LEU A 19 -31.63 -23.00 6.09
N SER A 20 -31.30 -23.36 7.33
CA SER A 20 -30.81 -22.39 8.35
C SER A 20 -29.29 -22.40 8.53
N VAL A 21 -28.56 -23.19 7.78
CA VAL A 21 -27.08 -23.20 7.79
C VAL A 21 -26.55 -22.70 6.44
N PHE A 22 -27.06 -21.56 5.97
CA PHE A 22 -26.21 -20.72 5.15
C PHE A 22 -25.31 -19.97 6.13
N PRO A 23 -23.99 -20.31 6.20
CA PRO A 23 -23.09 -19.43 6.88
C PRO A 23 -23.21 -18.09 6.16
N LEU A 24 -23.48 -17.05 6.91
CA LEU A 24 -23.07 -15.70 6.55
C LEU A 24 -21.59 -15.80 6.22
N ILE A 25 -21.28 -16.07 4.98
CA ILE A 25 -19.97 -15.78 4.43
C ILE A 25 -19.96 -14.25 4.46
N ASP A 26 -19.62 -13.69 5.62
CA ASP A 26 -19.08 -12.35 5.66
C ASP A 26 -18.00 -12.39 4.58
N SER A 27 -18.30 -11.75 3.46
CA SER A 27 -17.33 -11.53 2.42
C SER A 27 -16.16 -10.85 3.15
N LEU A 28 -15.12 -11.63 3.45
CA LEU A 28 -13.83 -11.08 3.81
C LEU A 28 -13.43 -10.24 2.60
N SER A 29 -13.86 -8.99 2.60
CA SER A 29 -13.33 -8.00 1.67
C SER A 29 -11.86 -7.93 1.99
N ALA A 30 -11.06 -8.59 1.18
CA ALA A 30 -9.61 -8.44 1.25
C ALA A 30 -9.38 -6.93 1.18
N ALA A 31 -8.84 -6.35 2.24
CA ALA A 31 -8.59 -4.92 2.30
C ALA A 31 -7.75 -4.56 1.08
N GLU A 32 -8.38 -3.87 0.12
CA GLU A 32 -7.73 -3.50 -1.13
C GLU A 32 -6.66 -2.46 -0.81
N CYS A 33 -5.39 -2.80 -1.06
CA CYS A 33 -4.30 -1.87 -0.83
C CYS A 33 -4.28 -0.80 -1.91
N GLN A 34 -4.12 0.46 -1.52
CA GLN A 34 -3.83 1.55 -2.46
C GLN A 34 -2.43 1.35 -3.04
N LEU A 35 -2.32 1.18 -4.34
CA LEU A 35 -1.04 1.08 -5.02
C LEU A 35 -0.53 2.45 -5.44
N ILE A 36 0.74 2.73 -5.16
CA ILE A 36 1.48 3.91 -5.61
C ILE A 36 2.70 3.45 -6.39
N ARG A 37 2.81 3.90 -7.63
CA ARG A 37 3.92 3.57 -8.53
C ARG A 37 4.92 4.70 -8.57
N ILE A 38 6.20 4.36 -8.50
CA ILE A 38 7.32 5.26 -8.71
C ILE A 38 7.86 4.94 -10.10
N ILE A 39 7.62 5.81 -11.06
CA ILE A 39 7.95 5.59 -12.48
C ILE A 39 9.15 6.48 -12.83
N GLY A 40 10.09 5.92 -13.55
CA GLY A 40 11.25 6.66 -14.03
C GLY A 40 11.27 6.76 -15.55
N GLU A 41 11.44 7.96 -16.07
CA GLU A 41 11.59 8.22 -17.49
C GLU A 41 12.99 8.76 -17.80
N LYS A 42 13.60 8.23 -18.86
CA LYS A 42 14.84 8.76 -19.43
C LYS A 42 14.49 9.73 -20.55
N GLY A 43 14.74 11.01 -20.33
CA GLY A 43 14.50 12.05 -21.33
C GLY A 43 15.80 12.67 -21.86
N ALA A 44 15.71 13.37 -22.98
CA ALA A 44 16.82 14.14 -23.52
C ALA A 44 17.29 15.26 -22.57
N ALA A 45 16.40 15.76 -21.73
CA ALA A 45 16.70 16.77 -20.70
C ALA A 45 17.24 16.18 -19.38
N GLY A 46 17.40 14.86 -19.30
CA GLY A 46 17.83 14.13 -18.11
C GLY A 46 16.80 13.13 -17.61
N ASN A 47 17.18 12.40 -16.56
CA ASN A 47 16.30 11.43 -15.93
C ASN A 47 15.27 12.14 -15.06
N GLN A 48 14.03 11.71 -15.13
CA GLN A 48 12.92 12.23 -14.31
C GLN A 48 12.19 11.09 -13.63
N ILE A 49 11.57 11.37 -12.49
CA ILE A 49 10.69 10.42 -11.79
C ILE A 49 9.30 11.05 -11.58
N GLN A 50 8.31 10.20 -11.63
CA GLN A 50 6.90 10.52 -11.36
C GLN A 50 6.33 9.58 -10.32
N ILE A 51 5.37 10.04 -9.56
CA ILE A 51 4.61 9.25 -8.58
C ILE A 51 3.18 9.16 -9.07
N GLU A 52 2.63 7.96 -9.13
CA GLU A 52 1.26 7.71 -9.59
C GLU A 52 0.47 6.86 -8.58
N PRO A 53 -0.61 7.41 -8.03
CA PRO A 53 -1.03 8.82 -8.07
C PRO A 53 -0.12 9.70 -7.22
N VAL A 54 0.04 10.99 -7.58
CA VAL A 54 0.83 11.95 -6.80
C VAL A 54 0.12 12.35 -5.51
N GLU A 55 -1.20 12.34 -5.50
CA GLU A 55 -2.05 12.50 -4.31
C GLU A 55 -3.10 11.40 -4.31
N ALA A 56 -3.28 10.73 -3.16
CA ALA A 56 -4.30 9.71 -2.95
C ALA A 56 -5.07 10.00 -1.66
N THR A 57 -6.39 9.89 -1.73
CA THR A 57 -7.28 9.90 -0.56
C THR A 57 -7.71 8.47 -0.26
N ILE A 58 -7.50 8.04 0.96
CA ILE A 58 -7.77 6.67 1.41
C ILE A 58 -8.55 6.68 2.72
N PRO A 59 -9.44 5.72 2.96
CA PRO A 59 -10.03 5.51 4.28
C PRO A 59 -8.99 5.02 5.28
N ARG A 60 -9.29 5.17 6.57
CA ARG A 60 -8.49 4.54 7.64
C ARG A 60 -8.46 3.02 7.45
N ASP A 61 -7.45 2.41 8.03
CA ASP A 61 -7.19 0.98 7.98
C ASP A 61 -6.85 0.46 6.57
N THR A 62 -6.56 1.39 5.65
CA THR A 62 -6.14 1.05 4.29
C THR A 62 -4.64 0.81 4.25
N CYS A 63 -4.26 -0.29 3.63
CA CYS A 63 -2.89 -0.59 3.25
C CYS A 63 -2.49 0.28 2.05
N VAL A 64 -1.30 0.85 2.09
CA VAL A 64 -0.66 1.54 0.94
C VAL A 64 0.60 0.79 0.57
N VAL A 65 0.76 0.48 -0.70
CA VAL A 65 1.92 -0.22 -1.25
C VAL A 65 2.60 0.68 -2.27
N TRP A 66 3.85 1.02 -2.03
CA TRP A 66 4.71 1.66 -3.03
C TRP A 66 5.49 0.61 -3.78
N ILE A 67 5.58 0.77 -5.11
CA ILE A 67 6.38 -0.10 -5.96
C ILE A 67 7.35 0.74 -6.80
N ASN A 68 8.62 0.34 -6.83
CA ASN A 68 9.62 1.01 -7.66
C ASN A 68 9.63 0.43 -9.09
N TRP A 69 9.17 1.23 -10.06
CA TRP A 69 9.24 0.94 -11.49
C TRP A 69 10.33 1.72 -12.22
N VAL A 70 11.22 2.43 -11.49
CA VAL A 70 12.38 3.09 -12.10
C VAL A 70 13.32 2.04 -12.67
N GLN A 71 13.54 2.10 -13.99
CA GLN A 71 14.28 1.04 -14.70
C GLN A 71 15.79 1.06 -14.44
N TRP A 72 16.33 2.22 -14.10
CA TRP A 72 17.75 2.50 -14.07
C TRP A 72 18.31 2.72 -12.66
N SER A 73 17.47 2.74 -11.63
CA SER A 73 17.95 3.00 -10.27
C SER A 73 17.03 2.43 -9.19
N LYS A 74 17.56 2.40 -7.98
CA LYS A 74 16.79 2.12 -6.76
C LYS A 74 16.06 3.37 -6.31
N ALA A 75 14.93 3.22 -5.60
CA ALA A 75 14.18 4.32 -5.03
C ALA A 75 14.04 4.15 -3.52
N ARG A 76 13.98 5.23 -2.76
CA ARG A 76 13.59 5.21 -1.36
C ARG A 76 12.51 6.24 -1.07
N ILE A 77 11.67 5.93 -0.10
CA ILE A 77 10.58 6.79 0.35
C ILE A 77 10.96 7.38 1.70
N ILE A 78 10.68 8.66 1.90
CA ILE A 78 11.04 9.38 3.12
C ILE A 78 9.87 10.26 3.55
N PHE A 79 9.39 10.05 4.77
CA PHE A 79 8.50 10.94 5.47
C PHE A 79 9.35 11.82 6.42
N ARG A 80 9.66 13.05 6.01
CA ARG A 80 10.43 14.01 6.83
C ARG A 80 9.51 14.87 7.68
N GLU A 81 8.55 15.49 7.01
CA GLU A 81 7.53 16.27 7.68
C GLU A 81 6.55 15.34 8.38
N ASN A 82 6.30 15.59 9.66
CA ASN A 82 5.40 14.77 10.46
C ASN A 82 5.80 13.29 10.57
N ALA A 83 7.10 12.98 10.50
CA ALA A 83 7.57 11.59 10.61
C ALA A 83 7.01 10.90 11.87
N LYS A 84 7.01 11.59 13.01
CA LYS A 84 6.43 11.09 14.27
C LYS A 84 4.91 10.86 14.14
N ALA A 85 4.19 11.78 13.49
CA ALA A 85 2.76 11.63 13.23
C ALA A 85 2.48 10.45 12.28
N CYS A 86 3.29 10.30 11.24
CA CYS A 86 3.21 9.15 10.33
C CYS A 86 3.43 7.84 11.08
N MET A 87 4.48 7.73 11.88
CA MET A 87 4.76 6.53 12.67
C MET A 87 3.64 6.19 13.66
N SER A 88 3.05 7.23 14.29
CA SER A 88 1.94 7.03 15.23
C SER A 88 0.62 6.67 14.53
N ALA A 89 0.45 7.08 13.28
CA ALA A 89 -0.76 6.86 12.50
C ALA A 89 -0.70 5.62 11.61
N THR A 90 0.40 4.86 11.65
CA THR A 90 0.60 3.67 10.84
C THR A 90 0.86 2.43 11.68
N GLN A 91 0.51 1.28 11.12
CA GLN A 91 0.86 -0.03 11.66
C GLN A 91 1.26 -0.99 10.53
N SER A 92 1.73 -2.17 10.90
CA SER A 92 2.18 -3.20 9.96
C SER A 92 3.17 -2.68 8.90
N PRO A 93 4.23 -1.92 9.30
CA PRO A 93 5.19 -1.41 8.35
C PRO A 93 5.98 -2.55 7.70
N SER A 94 6.13 -2.49 6.39
CA SER A 94 7.03 -3.36 5.65
C SER A 94 8.04 -2.53 4.88
N GLY A 95 9.31 -2.71 5.20
CA GLY A 95 10.43 -1.99 4.59
C GLY A 95 10.64 -0.56 5.10
N PHE A 96 9.85 -0.07 6.07
CA PHE A 96 10.04 1.24 6.70
C PHE A 96 10.73 1.11 8.05
N THR A 97 11.64 2.04 8.32
CA THR A 97 12.37 2.18 9.58
C THR A 97 12.50 3.64 9.98
N GLU A 98 12.61 3.89 11.27
CA GLU A 98 12.98 5.21 11.79
C GLU A 98 14.49 5.42 11.66
N ASN A 99 14.89 6.58 11.14
CA ASN A 99 16.28 6.99 11.06
C ASN A 99 16.38 8.51 11.29
N ASN A 100 16.95 8.93 12.41
CA ASN A 100 17.24 10.32 12.75
C ASN A 100 16.08 11.29 12.42
N SER A 101 14.89 11.05 12.98
CA SER A 101 13.68 11.85 12.76
C SER A 101 13.04 11.69 11.38
N PHE A 102 13.50 10.76 10.56
CA PHE A 102 12.85 10.37 9.32
C PHE A 102 12.21 8.99 9.47
N TYR A 103 11.06 8.82 8.83
CA TYR A 103 10.46 7.51 8.63
C TYR A 103 10.70 7.12 7.17
N THR A 104 11.57 6.16 6.93
CA THR A 104 12.12 5.92 5.59
C THR A 104 12.23 4.45 5.26
N THR A 105 12.20 4.14 3.95
CA THR A 105 12.59 2.81 3.46
C THR A 105 14.09 2.72 3.24
N SER A 106 14.62 1.51 3.18
CA SER A 106 15.87 1.25 2.47
C SER A 106 15.67 1.51 0.96
N PHE A 107 16.76 1.54 0.20
CA PHE A 107 16.67 1.67 -1.25
C PHE A 107 16.04 0.41 -1.88
N MET A 108 14.81 0.54 -2.36
CA MET A 108 14.06 -0.50 -3.04
C MET A 108 14.60 -0.70 -4.47
N PRO A 109 15.01 -1.91 -4.87
CA PRO A 109 15.36 -2.19 -6.25
C PRO A 109 14.12 -2.08 -7.17
N ARG A 110 14.32 -2.13 -8.48
CA ARG A 110 13.21 -2.22 -9.44
C ARG A 110 12.32 -3.42 -9.12
N GLY A 111 11.01 -3.22 -9.11
CA GLY A 111 10.01 -4.20 -8.68
C GLY A 111 9.91 -4.39 -7.16
N GLY A 112 10.83 -3.78 -6.39
CA GLY A 112 10.76 -3.80 -4.93
C GLY A 112 9.59 -2.99 -4.41
N THR A 113 9.03 -3.43 -3.29
CA THR A 113 7.87 -2.82 -2.64
C THR A 113 8.15 -2.47 -1.18
N SER A 114 7.40 -1.50 -0.67
CA SER A 114 7.27 -1.22 0.76
C SER A 114 5.83 -0.85 1.06
N SER A 115 5.33 -1.14 2.25
CA SER A 115 3.94 -0.90 2.60
C SER A 115 3.76 -0.35 4.01
N LEU A 116 2.66 0.39 4.19
CA LEU A 116 2.15 0.89 5.46
C LEU A 116 0.64 0.74 5.50
N THR A 117 0.07 0.41 6.65
CA THR A 117 -1.35 0.52 6.91
C THR A 117 -1.62 1.79 7.70
N PHE A 118 -2.48 2.67 7.20
CA PHE A 118 -2.80 3.95 7.83
C PHE A 118 -4.04 3.80 8.70
N VAL A 119 -3.86 3.92 10.03
CA VAL A 119 -4.92 3.83 11.04
C VAL A 119 -5.34 5.19 11.59
N GLY A 120 -4.50 6.20 11.45
CA GLY A 120 -4.77 7.58 11.89
C GLY A 120 -5.13 8.49 10.73
N LYS A 121 -6.10 9.40 10.98
CA LYS A 121 -6.46 10.46 10.03
C LYS A 121 -5.34 11.49 9.90
N GLY A 122 -5.23 12.08 8.71
CA GLY A 122 -4.28 13.18 8.49
C GLY A 122 -3.83 13.33 7.06
N LYS A 123 -2.98 14.33 6.84
CA LYS A 123 -2.30 14.57 5.58
C LYS A 123 -0.81 14.27 5.77
N PHE A 124 -0.30 13.29 5.01
CA PHE A 124 1.07 12.79 5.11
C PHE A 124 1.79 13.08 3.80
N ARG A 125 2.79 13.96 3.86
CA ARG A 125 3.67 14.24 2.71
C ARG A 125 4.89 13.35 2.77
N TYR A 126 5.30 12.85 1.63
CA TYR A 126 6.50 12.04 1.51
C TYR A 126 7.31 12.43 0.28
N LYS A 127 8.60 12.15 0.32
CA LYS A 127 9.53 12.31 -0.80
C LYS A 127 9.96 10.95 -1.29
N VAL A 128 10.14 10.86 -2.60
CA VAL A 128 10.81 9.74 -3.24
C VAL A 128 12.15 10.24 -3.74
N GLU A 129 13.22 9.59 -3.32
CA GLU A 129 14.58 9.89 -3.75
C GLU A 129 15.12 8.76 -4.61
N VAL A 130 15.68 9.12 -5.76
CA VAL A 130 16.31 8.19 -6.70
C VAL A 130 17.71 8.70 -7.03
N PRO A 131 18.77 7.92 -6.78
CA PRO A 131 20.12 8.30 -7.18
C PRO A 131 20.23 8.47 -8.69
N ASP A 132 20.71 9.63 -9.13
CA ASP A 132 21.01 9.88 -10.54
C ASP A 132 22.46 9.49 -10.85
N LEU A 133 22.62 8.26 -11.31
CA LEU A 133 23.92 7.72 -11.67
C LEU A 133 24.44 8.23 -13.02
N SER A 134 23.63 8.93 -13.82
CA SER A 134 24.06 9.46 -15.12
C SER A 134 25.15 10.52 -14.96
N ARG A 135 25.12 11.29 -13.87
CA ARG A 135 26.14 12.30 -13.56
C ARG A 135 27.48 11.68 -13.15
N SER A 136 27.44 10.52 -12.54
CA SER A 136 28.66 9.80 -12.12
C SER A 136 29.49 9.34 -13.31
N SER A 137 28.85 8.99 -14.43
CA SER A 137 29.55 8.62 -15.68
C SER A 137 30.28 9.79 -16.34
N MET A 138 29.93 11.03 -15.97
CA MET A 138 30.59 12.25 -16.43
C MET A 138 31.67 12.77 -15.44
N GLY A 139 32.05 11.97 -14.44
CA GLY A 139 33.00 12.39 -13.39
C GLY A 139 32.44 13.38 -12.38
N LEU A 140 31.13 13.62 -12.37
CA LEU A 140 30.46 14.48 -11.40
C LEU A 140 29.96 13.66 -10.22
N LEU A 141 29.77 14.32 -9.06
CA LEU A 141 29.15 13.66 -7.92
C LEU A 141 27.72 13.18 -8.28
N PRO A 142 27.31 11.99 -7.80
CA PRO A 142 25.98 11.49 -8.03
C PRO A 142 24.94 12.52 -7.58
N GLY A 143 24.02 12.86 -8.49
CA GLY A 143 22.87 13.70 -8.17
C GLY A 143 21.78 12.88 -7.48
N GLN A 144 20.76 13.58 -7.03
CA GLN A 144 19.54 12.98 -6.52
C GLN A 144 18.35 13.57 -7.24
N ILE A 145 17.48 12.71 -7.76
CA ILE A 145 16.19 13.13 -8.33
C ILE A 145 15.16 12.93 -7.24
N VAL A 146 14.33 13.95 -7.01
CA VAL A 146 13.33 13.96 -5.94
C VAL A 146 11.97 14.24 -6.54
N ALA A 147 10.98 13.46 -6.14
CA ALA A 147 9.56 13.73 -6.35
C ALA A 147 8.82 13.72 -5.01
N GLU A 148 7.71 14.45 -4.94
CA GLU A 148 6.89 14.54 -3.74
C GLU A 148 5.51 13.95 -3.97
N GLY A 149 4.99 13.23 -2.98
CA GLY A 149 3.66 12.68 -2.97
C GLY A 149 2.92 13.02 -1.69
N THR A 150 1.61 12.86 -1.72
CA THR A 150 0.73 13.16 -0.59
C THR A 150 -0.29 12.04 -0.39
N LEU A 151 -0.52 11.67 0.86
CA LEU A 151 -1.62 10.81 1.28
C LEU A 151 -2.56 11.60 2.18
N VAL A 152 -3.85 11.55 1.91
CA VAL A 152 -4.93 12.06 2.74
C VAL A 152 -5.68 10.87 3.29
N VAL A 153 -5.74 10.76 4.62
CA VAL A 153 -6.43 9.67 5.32
C VAL A 153 -7.65 10.24 6.03
N ASP A 154 -8.83 9.78 5.65
CA ASP A 154 -10.14 10.23 6.13
C ASP A 154 -10.68 9.40 7.31
#